data_a9cbbe6f377ed56649d358686bf92f87
#
_entry.id   a9cbbe6f377ed56649d358686bf92f87
#
_cell.length_a   1.000
_cell.length_b   1.000
_cell.length_c   1.000
_cell.angle_alpha   90.00
_cell.angle_beta   90.00
_cell.angle_gamma   90.00
#
_symmetry.space_group_name_H-M   'P 1'
#
loop_
_entity.id
_entity.type
_entity.pdbx_description
1 polymer ?
#
loop_
_entity_poly.entity_id
_entity_poly.type
_entity_poly.pdbx_seq_one_letter_code
_entity_poly.pdbx_strand_id
1 'polypeptide(L)'
;LPIGLDTQIPKKPYSVVLSVSDKIDTLVGFFGINEKPTSSKDPFALRRTALGIIRTIIENKKNFKLNDLLSYSSSLYQDQGYNLTNQDLQKELHNFLKDRLKYYMKEKKIRFDIIEATISSFSLNNLFSSFEKANQLNKIINNQQGIDINSSYKRASSILDNELKNSEI
;
A
#
# COMPACT_ATOMS: atom_id res chain seq x y z
N LEU A 1 18.44 9.97 2.54
CA LEU A 1 17.17 9.24 2.81
C LEU A 1 16.08 9.81 1.92
N PRO A 2 15.23 8.97 1.26
CA PRO A 2 14.16 9.48 0.42
C PRO A 2 13.10 10.17 1.29
N ILE A 3 13.02 11.47 1.19
CA ILE A 3 12.16 12.34 2.01
C ILE A 3 10.88 12.77 1.24
N GLY A 4 10.80 12.55 -0.05
CA GLY A 4 9.67 12.94 -0.91
C GLY A 4 9.60 12.13 -2.21
N LEU A 5 8.63 12.48 -3.07
CA LEU A 5 8.41 11.76 -4.33
C LEU A 5 9.58 11.87 -5.32
N ASP A 6 10.36 12.96 -5.25
CA ASP A 6 11.45 13.27 -6.19
C ASP A 6 12.85 12.95 -5.68
N THR A 7 12.99 12.45 -4.44
CA THR A 7 14.29 12.11 -3.88
C THR A 7 14.79 10.75 -4.39
N GLN A 8 16.11 10.63 -4.59
CA GLN A 8 16.72 9.37 -5.00
C GLN A 8 16.52 8.28 -3.95
N ILE A 9 16.15 7.09 -4.41
CA ILE A 9 16.05 5.90 -3.58
C ILE A 9 17.33 5.07 -3.64
N PRO A 10 17.67 4.33 -2.57
CA PRO A 10 18.81 3.43 -2.58
C PRO A 10 18.62 2.32 -3.61
N LYS A 11 19.71 1.94 -4.30
CA LYS A 11 19.73 0.87 -5.31
C LYS A 11 20.59 -0.33 -4.90
N LYS A 12 21.62 -0.10 -4.06
CA LYS A 12 22.48 -1.19 -3.58
C LYS A 12 21.71 -2.05 -2.58
N PRO A 13 21.76 -3.40 -2.63
CA PRO A 13 20.95 -4.29 -1.81
C PRO A 13 21.02 -3.97 -0.30
N TYR A 14 22.21 -3.80 0.25
CA TYR A 14 22.38 -3.46 1.66
C TYR A 14 21.82 -2.08 2.03
N SER A 15 21.92 -1.09 1.12
CA SER A 15 21.34 0.23 1.35
C SER A 15 19.80 0.21 1.30
N VAL A 16 19.23 -0.67 0.46
CA VAL A 16 17.79 -0.91 0.39
C VAL A 16 17.29 -1.51 1.70
N VAL A 17 17.95 -2.58 2.17
CA VAL A 17 17.59 -3.23 3.44
C VAL A 17 17.69 -2.24 4.60
N LEU A 18 18.83 -1.57 4.75
CA LEU A 18 19.03 -0.58 5.81
C LEU A 18 17.97 0.53 5.79
N SER A 19 17.66 1.05 4.59
CA SER A 19 16.67 2.11 4.44
C SER A 19 15.24 1.65 4.78
N VAL A 20 14.88 0.41 4.48
CA VAL A 20 13.58 -0.15 4.83
C VAL A 20 13.51 -0.44 6.33
N SER A 21 14.55 -1.03 6.91
CA SER A 21 14.61 -1.34 8.35
C SER A 21 14.52 -0.08 9.21
N ASP A 22 15.29 0.97 8.91
CA ASP A 22 15.25 2.27 9.58
C ASP A 22 13.84 2.87 9.59
N LYS A 23 13.13 2.77 8.48
CA LYS A 23 11.78 3.31 8.34
C LYS A 23 10.72 2.47 9.04
N ILE A 24 10.87 1.14 9.02
CA ILE A 24 10.00 0.23 9.76
C ILE A 24 10.15 0.49 11.25
N ASP A 25 11.38 0.58 11.74
CA ASP A 25 11.68 0.88 13.14
C ASP A 25 11.02 2.20 13.57
N THR A 26 11.19 3.26 12.77
CA THR A 26 10.53 4.55 13.01
C THR A 26 9.00 4.43 13.09
N LEU A 27 8.37 3.72 12.15
CA LEU A 27 6.91 3.56 12.15
C LEU A 27 6.43 2.76 13.36
N VAL A 28 7.09 1.66 13.67
CA VAL A 28 6.75 0.80 14.81
C VAL A 28 6.90 1.56 16.13
N GLY A 29 8.00 2.28 16.31
CA GLY A 29 8.26 3.07 17.52
C GLY A 29 7.18 4.12 17.77
N PHE A 30 6.91 4.99 16.80
CA PHE A 30 5.92 6.06 16.97
C PHE A 30 4.49 5.55 17.07
N PHE A 31 4.07 4.61 16.22
CA PHE A 31 2.75 4.01 16.32
C PHE A 31 2.59 3.21 17.62
N GLY A 32 3.65 2.57 18.08
CA GLY A 32 3.67 1.79 19.31
C GLY A 32 3.37 2.61 20.57
N ILE A 33 3.75 3.88 20.60
CA ILE A 33 3.45 4.82 21.67
C ILE A 33 2.25 5.74 21.36
N ASN A 34 1.43 5.39 20.37
CA ASN A 34 0.26 6.14 19.88
C ASN A 34 0.54 7.54 19.31
N GLU A 35 1.79 7.85 18.96
CA GLU A 35 2.16 9.08 18.27
C GLU A 35 1.93 8.92 16.75
N LYS A 36 0.67 9.08 16.33
CA LYS A 36 0.23 8.87 14.95
C LYS A 36 -0.04 10.19 14.23
N PRO A 37 0.15 10.26 12.90
CA PRO A 37 -0.25 11.43 12.15
C PRO A 37 -1.76 11.59 12.14
N THR A 38 -2.22 12.80 12.38
CA THR A 38 -3.65 13.18 12.26
C THR A 38 -3.93 13.74 10.86
N SER A 39 -5.19 14.06 10.54
CA SER A 39 -5.55 14.64 9.23
C SER A 39 -4.70 15.88 8.88
N SER A 40 -4.40 16.73 9.85
CA SER A 40 -3.73 18.02 9.68
C SER A 40 -2.27 18.06 10.14
N LYS A 41 -1.82 17.11 11.00
CA LYS A 41 -0.49 17.15 11.61
C LYS A 41 0.26 15.85 11.37
N ASP A 42 1.55 15.99 11.05
CA ASP A 42 2.52 14.89 10.91
C ASP A 42 3.90 15.36 11.37
N PRO A 43 4.05 15.61 12.69
CA PRO A 43 5.26 16.23 13.24
C PRO A 43 6.51 15.35 13.03
N PHE A 44 6.33 14.03 12.97
CA PHE A 44 7.42 13.06 12.79
C PHE A 44 7.60 12.61 11.34
N ALA A 45 6.87 13.23 10.39
CA ALA A 45 6.94 12.91 8.97
C ALA A 45 6.66 11.42 8.63
N LEU A 46 5.78 10.76 9.39
CA LEU A 46 5.49 9.33 9.25
C LEU A 46 4.87 9.00 7.89
N ARG A 47 4.09 9.92 7.29
CA ARG A 47 3.57 9.75 5.92
C ARG A 47 4.69 9.67 4.89
N ARG A 48 5.71 10.52 5.04
CA ARG A 48 6.91 10.48 4.17
C ARG A 48 7.74 9.23 4.40
N THR A 49 7.85 8.79 5.65
CA THR A 49 8.53 7.54 6.02
C THR A 49 7.86 6.34 5.36
N ALA A 50 6.54 6.22 5.43
CA ALA A 50 5.78 5.16 4.77
C ALA A 50 5.89 5.21 3.24
N LEU A 51 5.80 6.40 2.62
CA LEU A 51 6.06 6.56 1.19
C LEU A 51 7.48 6.16 0.81
N GLY A 52 8.45 6.42 1.67
CA GLY A 52 9.84 5.99 1.48
C GLY A 52 9.98 4.47 1.42
N ILE A 53 9.28 3.72 2.27
CA ILE A 53 9.21 2.24 2.21
C ILE A 53 8.60 1.80 0.88
N ILE A 54 7.40 2.31 0.55
CA ILE A 54 6.65 1.95 -0.66
C ILE A 54 7.48 2.19 -1.91
N ARG A 55 8.08 3.37 -2.05
CA ARG A 55 8.95 3.70 -3.19
C ARG A 55 10.18 2.80 -3.27
N THR A 56 10.83 2.57 -2.14
CA THR A 56 12.02 1.70 -2.10
C THR A 56 11.69 0.29 -2.58
N ILE A 57 10.56 -0.25 -2.17
CA ILE A 57 10.08 -1.57 -2.58
C ILE A 57 9.74 -1.60 -4.06
N ILE A 58 8.91 -0.68 -4.53
CA ILE A 58 8.39 -0.66 -5.90
C ILE A 58 9.50 -0.37 -6.91
N GLU A 59 10.32 0.65 -6.68
CA GLU A 59 11.37 1.05 -7.64
C GLU A 59 12.55 0.08 -7.69
N ASN A 60 12.73 -0.74 -6.65
CA ASN A 60 13.70 -1.85 -6.67
C ASN A 60 13.06 -3.19 -7.08
N LYS A 61 11.75 -3.25 -7.35
CA LYS A 61 11.01 -4.45 -7.75
C LYS A 61 11.23 -5.61 -6.76
N LYS A 62 11.16 -5.33 -5.47
CA LYS A 62 11.39 -6.30 -4.39
C LYS A 62 10.09 -6.62 -3.66
N ASN A 63 9.94 -7.87 -3.24
CA ASN A 63 8.93 -8.24 -2.27
C ASN A 63 9.60 -8.43 -0.91
N PHE A 64 9.09 -7.71 0.08
CA PHE A 64 9.44 -7.88 1.49
C PHE A 64 8.23 -8.44 2.23
N LYS A 65 8.45 -9.34 3.15
CA LYS A 65 7.43 -9.80 4.09
C LYS A 65 7.22 -8.74 5.17
N LEU A 66 6.56 -7.63 4.81
CA LEU A 66 6.44 -6.47 5.69
C LEU A 66 5.73 -6.79 7.00
N ASN A 67 4.72 -7.69 7.01
CA ASN A 67 4.09 -8.10 8.25
C ASN A 67 5.10 -8.72 9.22
N ASP A 68 5.97 -9.61 8.72
CA ASP A 68 6.99 -10.27 9.54
C ASP A 68 8.01 -9.25 10.06
N LEU A 69 8.42 -8.30 9.22
CA LEU A 69 9.34 -7.23 9.61
C LEU A 69 8.75 -6.28 10.66
N LEU A 70 7.48 -5.90 10.52
CA LEU A 70 6.76 -5.09 11.51
C LEU A 70 6.63 -5.82 12.85
N SER A 71 6.28 -7.11 12.81
CA SER A 71 6.16 -7.92 14.02
C SER A 71 7.52 -8.11 14.71
N TYR A 72 8.57 -8.37 13.93
CA TYR A 72 9.93 -8.50 14.45
C TYR A 72 10.45 -7.20 15.07
N SER A 73 10.22 -6.06 14.41
CA SER A 73 10.58 -4.75 14.98
C SER A 73 9.84 -4.50 16.30
N SER A 74 8.56 -4.88 16.38
CA SER A 74 7.79 -4.75 17.63
C SER A 74 8.36 -5.61 18.75
N SER A 75 8.80 -6.85 18.47
CA SER A 75 9.43 -7.71 19.48
C SER A 75 10.76 -7.14 19.97
N LEU A 76 11.57 -6.55 19.08
CA LEU A 76 12.83 -5.91 19.48
C LEU A 76 12.64 -4.75 20.46
N TYR A 77 11.58 -3.96 20.31
CA TYR A 77 11.23 -2.92 21.29
C TYR A 77 10.90 -3.53 22.65
N GLN A 78 10.11 -4.61 22.67
CA GLN A 78 9.75 -5.31 23.92
C GLN A 78 10.97 -5.94 24.61
N ASP A 79 11.84 -6.58 23.82
CA ASP A 79 13.08 -7.20 24.33
C ASP A 79 14.05 -6.17 24.95
N GLN A 80 14.02 -4.94 24.44
CA GLN A 80 14.77 -3.80 24.98
C GLN A 80 14.09 -3.12 26.19
N GLY A 81 12.93 -3.64 26.63
CA GLY A 81 12.19 -3.10 27.77
C GLY A 81 11.29 -1.90 27.44
N TYR A 82 11.09 -1.56 26.18
CA TYR A 82 10.13 -0.52 25.81
C TYR A 82 8.70 -1.06 25.82
N ASN A 83 7.81 -0.32 26.45
CA ASN A 83 6.40 -0.68 26.49
C ASN A 83 5.64 -0.04 25.30
N LEU A 84 5.28 -0.87 24.33
CA LEU A 84 4.40 -0.45 23.24
C LEU A 84 2.95 -0.52 23.73
N THR A 85 2.35 0.64 23.97
CA THR A 85 1.00 0.77 24.55
C THR A 85 -0.13 0.57 23.56
N ASN A 86 0.16 0.57 22.27
CA ASN A 86 -0.84 0.43 21.22
C ASN A 86 -1.19 -1.05 20.98
N GLN A 87 -2.38 -1.46 21.40
CA GLN A 87 -2.86 -2.83 21.22
C GLN A 87 -3.23 -3.16 19.76
N ASP A 88 -3.60 -2.17 18.97
CA ASP A 88 -3.97 -2.31 17.55
C ASP A 88 -2.80 -2.02 16.57
N LEU A 89 -1.57 -1.97 17.06
CA LEU A 89 -0.39 -1.54 16.34
C LEU A 89 -0.27 -2.14 14.92
N GLN A 90 -0.37 -3.46 14.80
CA GLN A 90 -0.23 -4.15 13.51
C GLN A 90 -1.33 -3.76 12.51
N LYS A 91 -2.57 -3.69 12.99
CA LYS A 91 -3.75 -3.31 12.18
C LYS A 91 -3.65 -1.87 11.71
N GLU A 92 -3.22 -0.98 12.57
CA GLU A 92 -3.07 0.44 12.26
C GLU A 92 -1.92 0.69 11.28
N LEU A 93 -0.78 0.05 11.46
CA LEU A 93 0.34 0.11 10.51
C LEU A 93 -0.05 -0.47 9.16
N HIS A 94 -0.80 -1.59 9.13
CA HIS A 94 -1.33 -2.15 7.90
C HIS A 94 -2.22 -1.15 7.16
N ASN A 95 -3.19 -0.55 7.85
CA ASN A 95 -4.10 0.42 7.25
C ASN A 95 -3.35 1.68 6.79
N PHE A 96 -2.41 2.16 7.59
CA PHE A 96 -1.60 3.33 7.26
C PHE A 96 -0.76 3.12 6.00
N LEU A 97 -0.08 1.99 5.88
CA LEU A 97 0.71 1.65 4.68
C LEU A 97 -0.20 1.41 3.46
N LYS A 98 -1.35 0.79 3.65
CA LYS A 98 -2.38 0.62 2.63
C LYS A 98 -2.84 1.96 2.06
N ASP A 99 -3.15 2.93 2.91
CA ASP A 99 -3.56 4.27 2.49
C ASP A 99 -2.44 5.03 1.77
N ARG A 100 -1.20 4.85 2.19
CA ARG A 100 -0.05 5.45 1.50
C ARG A 100 0.22 4.80 0.14
N LEU A 101 -0.04 3.50 0.00
CA LEU A 101 0.02 2.83 -1.30
C LEU A 101 -1.07 3.34 -2.25
N LYS A 102 -2.31 3.52 -1.78
CA LYS A 102 -3.38 4.17 -2.56
C LYS A 102 -2.95 5.56 -3.05
N TYR A 103 -2.41 6.36 -2.16
CA TYR A 103 -1.89 7.69 -2.51
C TYR A 103 -0.81 7.60 -3.60
N TYR A 104 0.17 6.71 -3.44
CA TYR A 104 1.24 6.50 -4.42
C TYR A 104 0.71 6.06 -5.78
N MET A 105 -0.25 5.14 -5.82
CA MET A 105 -0.91 4.69 -7.06
C MET A 105 -1.63 5.85 -7.76
N LYS A 106 -2.30 6.72 -7.00
CA LYS A 106 -2.98 7.92 -7.52
C LYS A 106 -1.98 8.90 -8.16
N GLU A 107 -0.85 9.15 -7.50
CA GLU A 107 0.23 9.98 -8.05
C GLU A 107 0.82 9.40 -9.34
N LYS A 108 0.80 8.06 -9.49
CA LYS A 108 1.18 7.36 -10.73
C LYS A 108 0.07 7.34 -11.78
N LYS A 109 -1.01 8.10 -11.58
CA LYS A 109 -2.15 8.24 -12.51
C LYS A 109 -2.87 6.91 -12.80
N ILE A 110 -2.87 5.98 -11.85
CA ILE A 110 -3.69 4.77 -11.93
C ILE A 110 -5.14 5.18 -11.61
N ARG A 111 -6.10 4.67 -12.39
CA ARG A 111 -7.53 4.97 -12.23
C ARG A 111 -8.03 4.52 -10.86
N PHE A 112 -8.94 5.30 -10.30
CA PHE A 112 -9.47 5.07 -8.95
C PHE A 112 -10.15 3.70 -8.78
N ASP A 113 -10.95 3.29 -9.75
CA ASP A 113 -11.65 1.99 -9.73
C ASP A 113 -10.66 0.80 -9.70
N ILE A 114 -9.54 0.90 -10.43
CA ILE A 114 -8.47 -0.10 -10.42
C ILE A 114 -7.75 -0.13 -9.06
N ILE A 115 -7.49 1.05 -8.48
CA ILE A 115 -6.90 1.16 -7.15
C ILE A 115 -7.79 0.43 -6.13
N GLU A 116 -9.09 0.74 -6.08
CA GLU A 116 -10.00 0.12 -5.12
C GLU A 116 -10.13 -1.40 -5.33
N ALA A 117 -10.25 -1.86 -6.58
CA ALA A 117 -10.30 -3.29 -6.90
C ALA A 117 -9.01 -4.02 -6.44
N THR A 118 -7.85 -3.43 -6.66
CA THR A 118 -6.57 -4.04 -6.27
C THR A 118 -6.38 -4.04 -4.75
N ILE A 119 -6.77 -2.95 -4.10
CA ILE A 119 -6.61 -2.78 -2.66
C ILE A 119 -7.60 -3.62 -1.85
N SER A 120 -8.72 -4.07 -2.41
CA SER A 120 -9.64 -4.98 -1.73
C SER A 120 -8.98 -6.30 -1.30
N SER A 121 -8.01 -6.80 -2.07
CA SER A 121 -7.23 -8.02 -1.81
C SER A 121 -5.79 -7.74 -1.33
N PHE A 122 -5.52 -6.54 -0.83
CA PHE A 122 -4.18 -6.10 -0.44
C PHE A 122 -3.65 -6.83 0.80
N SER A 123 -2.39 -7.22 0.74
CA SER A 123 -1.58 -7.65 1.87
C SER A 123 -0.23 -6.92 1.84
N LEU A 124 0.29 -6.56 3.01
CA LEU A 124 1.62 -5.93 3.13
C LEU A 124 2.74 -6.80 2.53
N ASN A 125 2.61 -8.12 2.61
CA ASN A 125 3.60 -9.04 2.04
C ASN A 125 3.57 -9.06 0.50
N ASN A 126 2.55 -8.48 -0.12
CA ASN A 126 2.34 -8.42 -1.57
C ASN A 126 2.34 -6.99 -2.14
N LEU A 127 2.97 -6.05 -1.45
CA LEU A 127 2.92 -4.62 -1.79
C LEU A 127 3.35 -4.35 -3.24
N PHE A 128 4.52 -4.87 -3.65
CA PHE A 128 5.00 -4.72 -5.03
C PHE A 128 4.07 -5.38 -6.04
N SER A 129 3.64 -6.61 -5.77
CA SER A 129 2.74 -7.35 -6.65
C SER A 129 1.38 -6.66 -6.81
N SER A 130 0.85 -6.05 -5.74
CA SER A 130 -0.39 -5.28 -5.77
C SER A 130 -0.25 -4.03 -6.64
N PHE A 131 0.85 -3.31 -6.49
CA PHE A 131 1.14 -2.15 -7.36
C PHE A 131 1.28 -2.58 -8.84
N GLU A 132 2.05 -3.64 -9.11
CA GLU A 132 2.28 -4.11 -10.47
C GLU A 132 0.97 -4.58 -11.13
N LYS A 133 0.11 -5.28 -10.39
CA LYS A 133 -1.22 -5.69 -10.84
C LYS A 133 -2.08 -4.48 -11.22
N ALA A 134 -2.13 -3.45 -10.38
CA ALA A 134 -2.85 -2.22 -10.69
C ALA A 134 -2.29 -1.51 -11.92
N ASN A 135 -0.97 -1.43 -12.04
CA ASN A 135 -0.28 -0.78 -13.15
C ASN A 135 -0.55 -1.49 -14.48
N GLN A 136 -0.51 -2.83 -14.50
CA GLN A 136 -0.83 -3.63 -15.71
C GLN A 136 -2.31 -3.51 -16.08
N LEU A 137 -3.22 -3.60 -15.13
CA LEU A 137 -4.64 -3.40 -15.37
C LEU A 137 -4.93 -2.01 -15.95
N ASN A 138 -4.27 -0.98 -15.42
CA ASN A 138 -4.42 0.39 -15.92
C ASN A 138 -3.99 0.53 -17.38
N LYS A 139 -2.93 -0.18 -17.80
CA LYS A 139 -2.49 -0.21 -19.18
C LYS A 139 -3.49 -0.95 -20.09
N ILE A 140 -3.98 -2.11 -19.64
CA ILE A 140 -4.92 -2.94 -20.43
C ILE A 140 -6.26 -2.23 -20.61
N ILE A 141 -6.85 -1.70 -19.54
CA ILE A 141 -8.17 -1.05 -19.61
C ILE A 141 -8.17 0.20 -20.50
N ASN A 142 -7.02 0.85 -20.66
CA ASN A 142 -6.88 2.05 -21.48
C ASN A 142 -6.50 1.75 -22.94
N ASN A 143 -6.27 0.50 -23.33
CA ASN A 143 -6.10 0.12 -24.72
C ASN A 143 -7.44 -0.27 -25.37
N GLN A 144 -7.51 -0.37 -26.71
CA GLN A 144 -8.74 -0.65 -27.45
C GLN A 144 -9.39 -1.97 -27.02
N GLN A 145 -8.62 -3.03 -26.86
CA GLN A 145 -9.12 -4.34 -26.41
C GLN A 145 -9.77 -4.28 -25.02
N GLY A 146 -9.16 -3.55 -24.08
CA GLY A 146 -9.70 -3.36 -22.73
C GLY A 146 -11.00 -2.55 -22.74
N ILE A 147 -11.10 -1.54 -23.59
CA ILE A 147 -12.31 -0.75 -23.79
C ILE A 147 -13.44 -1.65 -24.32
N ASP A 148 -13.14 -2.47 -25.33
CA ASP A 148 -14.11 -3.39 -25.94
C ASP A 148 -14.60 -4.45 -24.96
N ILE A 149 -13.69 -5.07 -24.19
CA ILE A 149 -14.03 -6.04 -23.14
C ILE A 149 -14.92 -5.39 -22.08
N ASN A 150 -14.55 -4.20 -21.59
CA ASN A 150 -15.32 -3.51 -20.56
C ASN A 150 -16.72 -3.13 -21.04
N SER A 151 -16.85 -2.67 -22.29
CA SER A 151 -18.15 -2.34 -22.88
C SER A 151 -19.04 -3.59 -23.07
N SER A 152 -18.47 -4.71 -23.51
CA SER A 152 -19.15 -5.99 -23.65
C SER A 152 -19.62 -6.54 -22.30
N TYR A 153 -18.76 -6.48 -21.29
CA TYR A 153 -19.11 -6.88 -19.91
C TYR A 153 -20.28 -6.05 -19.37
N LYS A 154 -20.22 -4.71 -19.51
CA LYS A 154 -21.32 -3.83 -19.05
C LYS A 154 -22.66 -4.14 -19.72
N ARG A 155 -22.65 -4.46 -21.02
CA ARG A 155 -23.86 -4.86 -21.74
C ARG A 155 -24.41 -6.18 -21.21
N ALA A 156 -23.55 -7.19 -21.07
CA ALA A 156 -23.95 -8.50 -20.53
C ALA A 156 -24.50 -8.40 -19.10
N SER A 157 -23.83 -7.65 -18.23
CA SER A 157 -24.29 -7.40 -16.84
C SER A 157 -25.65 -6.72 -16.81
N SER A 158 -25.86 -5.68 -17.64
CA SER A 158 -27.13 -4.98 -17.70
C SER A 158 -28.28 -5.86 -18.20
N ILE A 159 -28.02 -6.76 -19.15
CA ILE A 159 -29.02 -7.74 -19.62
C ILE A 159 -29.38 -8.71 -18.49
N LEU A 160 -28.37 -9.25 -17.80
CA LEU A 160 -28.57 -10.18 -16.69
C LEU A 160 -29.37 -9.55 -15.54
N ASP A 161 -29.02 -8.31 -15.16
CA ASP A 161 -29.71 -7.57 -14.10
C ASP A 161 -31.20 -7.33 -14.46
N ASN A 162 -31.51 -7.06 -15.71
CA ASN A 162 -32.88 -6.90 -16.18
C ASN A 162 -33.66 -8.22 -16.16
N GLU A 163 -33.05 -9.31 -16.59
CA GLU A 163 -33.67 -10.66 -16.57
C GLU A 163 -33.96 -11.11 -15.13
N LEU A 164 -33.00 -10.89 -14.20
CA LEU A 164 -33.20 -11.23 -12.78
C LEU A 164 -34.37 -10.45 -12.17
N LYS A 165 -34.47 -9.13 -12.43
CA LYS A 165 -35.60 -8.32 -11.97
C LYS A 165 -36.94 -8.76 -12.52
N ASN A 166 -36.96 -9.25 -13.77
CA ASN A 166 -38.20 -9.73 -14.40
C ASN A 166 -38.58 -11.15 -13.94
N SER A 167 -37.65 -11.91 -13.36
CA SER A 167 -37.87 -13.28 -12.84
C SER A 167 -38.31 -13.30 -11.38
N GLU A 168 -38.23 -12.17 -10.65
CA GLU A 168 -38.70 -12.03 -9.26
C GLU A 168 -40.17 -11.55 -9.17
N ILE A 169 -40.88 -11.43 -10.31
CA ILE A 169 -42.31 -11.13 -10.40
C ILE A 169 -43.06 -12.40 -10.80
#